data_a6299497892cba94f8f3113eaa0ead3c
#
_entry.id   a6299497892cba94f8f3113eaa0ead3c
#
_cell.length_a   1.000
_cell.length_b   1.000
_cell.length_c   1.000
_cell.angle_alpha   90.00
_cell.angle_beta   90.00
_cell.angle_gamma   90.00
#
_symmetry.space_group_name_H-M   'P 1'
#
loop_
_entity.id
_entity.type
_entity.pdbx_description
1 polymer ?
#
loop_
_entity_poly.entity_id
_entity_poly.type
_entity_poly.pdbx_seq_one_letter_code
_entity_poly.pdbx_strand_id
1 'polypeptide(L)'
;MNILFSGNGKVFDGVLTCMLSIMKRTESKEPFTFYILTMDVSHLKPEYTAISNKSIAFLDEVAKKYHQKNQVIKLDVTDLYMQEFASCPNEQCYCSPYTLLRLFIDKIPEIQNKILYLDVDILLNRDISLLYETDLTGYEYAAARDHYGKYLINPNYINAGV
;
A
#
# COMPACT_ATOMS: atom_id res chain seq x y z
N MET A 1 -13.07 6.71 3.29
CA MET A 1 -11.61 6.96 3.31
C MET A 1 -10.88 5.90 2.50
N ASN A 2 -9.91 6.29 1.68
CA ASN A 2 -9.16 5.38 0.79
C ASN A 2 -7.81 5.01 1.42
N ILE A 3 -7.60 3.73 1.69
CA ILE A 3 -6.39 3.19 2.29
C ILE A 3 -5.73 2.23 1.29
N LEU A 4 -4.44 2.34 1.11
CA LEU A 4 -3.67 1.51 0.18
C LEU A 4 -2.63 0.67 0.91
N PHE A 5 -2.60 -0.60 0.60
CA PHE A 5 -1.55 -1.54 0.95
C PHE A 5 -0.88 -2.09 -0.31
N SER A 6 0.34 -2.58 -0.18
CA SER A 6 1.00 -3.28 -1.27
C SER A 6 1.69 -4.56 -0.79
N GLY A 7 1.64 -5.61 -1.61
CA GLY A 7 2.29 -6.87 -1.29
C GLY A 7 1.74 -8.08 -2.04
N ASN A 8 2.27 -9.24 -1.69
CA ASN A 8 1.85 -10.55 -2.19
C ASN A 8 0.97 -11.31 -1.19
N GLY A 9 0.74 -12.60 -1.43
CA GLY A 9 -0.05 -13.43 -0.51
C GLY A 9 0.49 -13.51 0.93
N LYS A 10 1.79 -13.25 1.14
CA LYS A 10 2.43 -13.31 2.47
C LYS A 10 2.04 -12.14 3.38
N VAL A 11 1.52 -11.03 2.83
CA VAL A 11 1.13 -9.85 3.63
C VAL A 11 -0.29 -9.96 4.19
N PHE A 12 -1.02 -11.02 3.91
CA PHE A 12 -2.42 -11.19 4.30
C PHE A 12 -2.69 -10.92 5.80
N ASP A 13 -1.90 -11.53 6.69
CA ASP A 13 -2.09 -11.37 8.14
C ASP A 13 -1.80 -9.94 8.60
N GLY A 14 -0.77 -9.30 8.01
CA GLY A 14 -0.45 -7.91 8.28
C GLY A 14 -1.57 -6.97 7.84
N VAL A 15 -2.05 -7.13 6.60
CA VAL A 15 -3.18 -6.36 6.08
C VAL A 15 -4.42 -6.53 6.96
N LEU A 16 -4.78 -7.77 7.31
CA LEU A 16 -5.93 -8.06 8.18
C LEU A 16 -5.77 -7.35 9.53
N THR A 17 -4.60 -7.47 10.15
CA THR A 17 -4.33 -6.86 11.47
C THR A 17 -4.39 -5.34 11.41
N CYS A 18 -3.79 -4.74 10.38
CA CYS A 18 -3.85 -3.29 10.17
C CYS A 18 -5.29 -2.81 9.94
N MET A 19 -6.05 -3.46 9.05
CA MET A 19 -7.47 -3.15 8.80
C MET A 19 -8.30 -3.24 10.08
N LEU A 20 -8.13 -4.30 10.87
CA LEU A 20 -8.84 -4.46 12.15
C LEU A 20 -8.49 -3.34 13.13
N SER A 21 -7.22 -2.92 13.19
CA SER A 21 -6.80 -1.82 14.05
C SER A 21 -7.42 -0.48 13.63
N ILE A 22 -7.51 -0.22 12.32
CA ILE A 22 -8.19 0.95 11.76
C ILE A 22 -9.66 0.95 12.14
N MET A 23 -10.38 -0.13 11.80
CA MET A 23 -11.83 -0.21 11.99
C MET A 23 -12.25 -0.21 13.46
N LYS A 24 -11.39 -0.72 14.36
CA LYS A 24 -11.64 -0.70 15.81
C LYS A 24 -11.39 0.64 16.48
N ARG A 25 -10.57 1.49 15.88
CA ARG A 25 -10.14 2.77 16.46
C ARG A 25 -10.82 3.97 15.83
N THR A 26 -11.46 3.81 14.68
CA THR A 26 -12.16 4.91 14.02
C THR A 26 -13.43 5.30 14.77
N GLU A 27 -13.64 6.60 14.89
CA GLU A 27 -14.89 7.22 15.31
C GLU A 27 -15.69 7.73 14.09
N SER A 28 -15.06 7.73 12.92
CA SER A 28 -15.69 8.14 11.67
C SER A 28 -16.79 7.16 11.25
N LYS A 29 -17.87 7.71 10.71
CA LYS A 29 -18.98 6.94 10.08
C LYS A 29 -18.76 6.76 8.56
N GLU A 30 -17.72 7.35 8.02
CA GLU A 30 -17.40 7.25 6.59
C GLU A 30 -16.88 5.84 6.26
N PRO A 31 -17.31 5.25 5.14
CA PRO A 31 -16.83 3.94 4.75
C PRO A 31 -15.36 3.99 4.34
N PHE A 32 -14.70 2.84 4.49
CA PHE A 32 -13.36 2.61 3.99
C PHE A 32 -13.37 1.87 2.66
N THR A 33 -12.52 2.30 1.74
CA THR A 33 -12.09 1.51 0.59
C THR A 33 -10.63 1.13 0.81
N PHE A 34 -10.39 -0.16 1.00
CA PHE A 34 -9.05 -0.72 1.14
C PHE A 34 -8.59 -1.25 -0.22
N TYR A 35 -7.59 -0.62 -0.80
CA TYR A 35 -6.95 -1.08 -2.02
C TYR A 35 -5.75 -1.95 -1.67
N ILE A 36 -5.57 -3.05 -2.38
CA ILE A 36 -4.40 -3.92 -2.23
C ILE A 36 -3.71 -4.04 -3.58
N LEU A 37 -2.61 -3.32 -3.73
CA LEU A 37 -1.71 -3.43 -4.88
C LEU A 37 -0.96 -4.74 -4.80
N THR A 38 -1.04 -5.53 -5.86
CA THR A 38 -0.37 -6.82 -5.93
C THR A 38 0.04 -7.12 -7.36
N MET A 39 0.94 -8.09 -7.53
CA MET A 39 1.36 -8.57 -8.84
C MET A 39 1.82 -10.02 -8.76
N ASP A 40 1.86 -10.71 -9.90
CA ASP A 40 2.51 -12.00 -10.05
C ASP A 40 3.83 -11.83 -10.82
N VAL A 41 4.93 -12.06 -10.10
CA VAL A 41 6.29 -12.11 -10.66
C VAL A 41 6.98 -13.39 -10.20
N SER A 42 6.24 -14.50 -10.22
CA SER A 42 6.71 -15.83 -9.84
C SER A 42 7.88 -16.34 -10.68
N HIS A 43 8.11 -15.74 -11.85
CA HIS A 43 9.33 -15.99 -12.65
C HIS A 43 10.60 -15.50 -11.96
N LEU A 44 10.55 -14.52 -11.06
CA LEU A 44 11.70 -14.08 -10.26
C LEU A 44 11.91 -15.00 -9.05
N LYS A 45 10.82 -15.32 -8.33
CA LYS A 45 10.80 -16.26 -7.20
C LYS A 45 9.43 -16.92 -7.10
N PRO A 46 9.35 -18.25 -6.90
CA PRO A 46 8.06 -18.97 -6.87
C PRO A 46 7.03 -18.43 -5.90
N GLU A 47 7.47 -17.83 -4.79
CA GLU A 47 6.60 -17.23 -3.78
C GLU A 47 6.10 -15.82 -4.13
N TYR A 48 6.56 -15.23 -5.21
CA TYR A 48 6.14 -13.89 -5.65
C TYR A 48 4.87 -13.95 -6.51
N THR A 49 3.80 -14.45 -5.90
CA THR A 49 2.47 -14.53 -6.51
C THR A 49 1.56 -13.44 -6.01
N ALA A 50 0.61 -13.00 -6.84
CA ALA A 50 -0.41 -12.04 -6.41
C ALA A 50 -1.23 -12.58 -5.22
N ILE A 51 -1.76 -11.69 -4.39
CA ILE A 51 -2.69 -12.09 -3.33
C ILE A 51 -3.92 -12.77 -3.94
N SER A 52 -4.36 -13.87 -3.32
CA SER A 52 -5.46 -14.67 -3.86
C SER A 52 -6.81 -13.96 -3.78
N ASN A 53 -7.69 -14.22 -4.74
CA ASN A 53 -9.06 -13.71 -4.69
C ASN A 53 -9.83 -14.22 -3.46
N LYS A 54 -9.50 -15.41 -2.95
CA LYS A 54 -10.06 -15.95 -1.70
C LYS A 54 -9.66 -15.09 -0.51
N SER A 55 -8.40 -14.67 -0.44
CA SER A 55 -7.91 -13.76 0.61
C SER A 55 -8.61 -12.41 0.55
N ILE A 56 -8.77 -11.85 -0.64
CA ILE A 56 -9.49 -10.60 -0.85
C ILE A 56 -10.95 -10.71 -0.42
N ALA A 57 -11.65 -11.76 -0.82
CA ALA A 57 -13.05 -11.99 -0.42
C ALA A 57 -13.20 -12.08 1.10
N PHE A 58 -12.27 -12.76 1.79
CA PHE A 58 -12.27 -12.83 3.24
C PHE A 58 -12.06 -11.45 3.90
N LEU A 59 -11.09 -10.67 3.41
CA LEU A 59 -10.84 -9.31 3.92
C LEU A 59 -12.06 -8.40 3.70
N ASP A 60 -12.72 -8.50 2.56
CA ASP A 60 -13.93 -7.75 2.22
C ASP A 60 -15.11 -8.12 3.14
N GLU A 61 -15.29 -9.43 3.40
CA GLU A 61 -16.27 -9.90 4.39
C GLU A 61 -16.01 -9.33 5.80
N VAL A 62 -14.75 -9.34 6.23
CA VAL A 62 -14.36 -8.78 7.54
C VAL A 62 -14.62 -7.27 7.56
N ALA A 63 -14.25 -6.54 6.50
CA ALA A 63 -14.49 -5.10 6.42
C ALA A 63 -15.99 -4.76 6.51
N LYS A 64 -16.85 -5.50 5.82
CA LYS A 64 -18.30 -5.32 5.79
C LYS A 64 -18.98 -5.58 7.14
N LYS A 65 -18.39 -6.39 8.04
CA LYS A 65 -18.89 -6.57 9.41
C LYS A 65 -18.82 -5.30 10.26
N TYR A 66 -17.90 -4.41 9.96
CA TYR A 66 -17.76 -3.10 10.65
C TYR A 66 -18.66 -2.02 10.04
N HIS A 67 -18.74 -2.00 8.71
CA HIS A 67 -19.62 -1.07 7.99
C HIS A 67 -19.97 -1.66 6.62
N GLN A 68 -21.27 -1.76 6.28
CA GLN A 68 -21.74 -2.44 5.06
C GLN A 68 -21.19 -1.87 3.74
N LYS A 69 -20.83 -0.58 3.73
CA LYS A 69 -20.24 0.08 2.55
C LYS A 69 -18.71 -0.01 2.50
N ASN A 70 -18.06 -0.63 3.49
CA ASN A 70 -16.64 -0.93 3.40
C ASN A 70 -16.41 -1.92 2.26
N GLN A 71 -15.27 -1.78 1.59
CA GLN A 71 -14.89 -2.69 0.51
C GLN A 71 -13.39 -2.89 0.45
N VAL A 72 -12.97 -4.05 -0.04
CA VAL A 72 -11.58 -4.38 -0.32
C VAL A 72 -11.43 -4.65 -1.81
N ILE A 73 -10.57 -3.90 -2.47
CA ILE A 73 -10.35 -3.95 -3.91
C ILE A 73 -8.93 -4.44 -4.20
N LYS A 74 -8.82 -5.55 -4.93
CA LYS A 74 -7.56 -6.01 -5.47
C LYS A 74 -7.20 -5.20 -6.71
N LEU A 75 -6.01 -4.66 -6.74
CA LEU A 75 -5.42 -4.00 -7.90
C LEU A 75 -4.21 -4.81 -8.36
N ASP A 76 -4.39 -5.60 -9.38
CA ASP A 76 -3.33 -6.41 -9.98
C ASP A 76 -2.61 -5.57 -11.04
N VAL A 77 -1.37 -5.23 -10.75
CA VAL A 77 -0.54 -4.36 -11.60
C VAL A 77 0.61 -5.13 -12.26
N THR A 78 0.44 -6.44 -12.46
CA THR A 78 1.46 -7.30 -13.09
C THR A 78 1.91 -6.75 -14.43
N ASP A 79 0.97 -6.46 -15.32
CA ASP A 79 1.29 -5.97 -16.67
C ASP A 79 2.00 -4.61 -16.63
N LEU A 80 1.54 -3.71 -15.76
CA LEU A 80 2.15 -2.40 -15.58
C LEU A 80 3.58 -2.52 -15.04
N TYR A 81 3.79 -3.41 -14.07
CA TYR A 81 5.13 -3.68 -13.54
C TYR A 81 6.06 -4.24 -14.61
N MET A 82 5.59 -5.22 -15.39
CA MET A 82 6.37 -5.83 -16.46
C MET A 82 6.74 -4.82 -17.54
N GLN A 83 5.89 -3.84 -17.80
CA GLN A 83 6.17 -2.78 -18.77
C GLN A 83 7.21 -1.78 -18.27
N GLU A 84 7.15 -1.38 -17.00
CA GLU A 84 7.89 -0.23 -16.49
C GLU A 84 9.17 -0.63 -15.73
N PHE A 85 9.16 -1.76 -15.03
CA PHE A 85 10.21 -2.16 -14.10
C PHE A 85 10.85 -3.52 -14.37
N ALA A 86 10.33 -4.31 -15.30
CA ALA A 86 10.98 -5.57 -15.64
C ALA A 86 12.43 -5.33 -16.07
N SER A 87 13.36 -6.08 -15.46
CA SER A 87 14.80 -5.95 -15.69
C SER A 87 15.42 -4.64 -15.18
N CYS A 88 14.74 -3.87 -14.34
CA CYS A 88 15.38 -2.72 -13.71
C CYS A 88 16.48 -3.19 -12.75
N PRO A 89 17.59 -2.44 -12.59
CA PRO A 89 18.71 -2.85 -11.72
C PRO A 89 18.30 -3.11 -10.26
N ASN A 90 17.18 -2.56 -9.82
CA ASN A 90 16.67 -2.69 -8.46
C ASN A 90 15.69 -3.86 -8.28
N GLU A 91 15.33 -4.57 -9.34
CA GLU A 91 14.32 -5.64 -9.29
C GLU A 91 14.70 -6.80 -8.34
N GLN A 92 15.99 -7.07 -8.17
CA GLN A 92 16.52 -8.14 -7.31
C GLN A 92 17.35 -7.60 -6.13
N CYS A 93 17.18 -6.32 -5.78
CA CYS A 93 17.87 -5.72 -4.65
C CYS A 93 17.30 -6.15 -3.29
N TYR A 94 17.84 -5.55 -2.23
CA TYR A 94 17.49 -5.83 -0.84
C TYR A 94 15.98 -5.80 -0.54
N CYS A 95 15.25 -4.88 -1.16
CA CYS A 95 13.81 -4.79 -1.00
C CYS A 95 13.08 -5.73 -1.96
N SER A 96 11.93 -6.24 -1.52
CA SER A 96 11.00 -6.96 -2.38
C SER A 96 10.53 -6.06 -3.52
N PRO A 97 10.32 -6.58 -4.75
CA PRO A 97 9.81 -5.77 -5.87
C PRO A 97 8.43 -5.15 -5.60
N TYR A 98 7.65 -5.71 -4.67
CA TYR A 98 6.37 -5.14 -4.23
C TYR A 98 6.51 -3.74 -3.60
N THR A 99 7.69 -3.39 -3.10
CA THR A 99 7.99 -2.03 -2.60
C THR A 99 7.87 -0.97 -3.69
N LEU A 100 8.11 -1.33 -4.96
CA LEU A 100 8.02 -0.43 -6.09
C LEU A 100 6.58 -0.14 -6.52
N LEU A 101 5.61 -0.96 -6.11
CA LEU A 101 4.22 -0.82 -6.57
C LEU A 101 3.59 0.51 -6.17
N ARG A 102 4.03 1.10 -5.05
CA ARG A 102 3.58 2.43 -4.62
C ARG A 102 3.89 3.55 -5.63
N LEU A 103 4.84 3.32 -6.54
CA LEU A 103 5.20 4.27 -7.59
C LEU A 103 4.22 4.29 -8.76
N PHE A 104 3.24 3.38 -8.77
CA PHE A 104 2.21 3.31 -9.82
C PHE A 104 0.89 3.99 -9.45
N ILE A 105 0.79 4.60 -8.26
CA ILE A 105 -0.49 5.12 -7.74
C ILE A 105 -1.14 6.10 -8.72
N ASP A 106 -0.36 6.95 -9.36
CA ASP A 106 -0.80 7.93 -10.35
C ASP A 106 -1.25 7.32 -11.68
N LYS A 107 -0.81 6.09 -11.97
CA LYS A 107 -1.14 5.35 -13.20
C LYS A 107 -2.35 4.44 -13.07
N ILE A 108 -2.97 4.33 -11.89
CA ILE A 108 -4.08 3.42 -11.59
C ILE A 108 -5.39 4.21 -11.55
N PRO A 109 -6.26 4.10 -12.58
CA PRO A 109 -7.48 4.90 -12.68
C PRO A 109 -8.49 4.66 -11.55
N GLU A 110 -8.46 3.47 -10.92
CA GLU A 110 -9.31 3.10 -9.81
C GLU A 110 -8.97 3.85 -8.53
N ILE A 111 -7.72 4.33 -8.42
CA ILE A 111 -7.26 5.13 -7.30
C ILE A 111 -7.55 6.59 -7.61
N GLN A 112 -8.69 7.08 -7.14
CA GLN A 112 -9.09 8.47 -7.32
C GLN A 112 -8.95 9.24 -6.01
N ASN A 113 -8.59 10.53 -6.14
CA ASN A 113 -8.52 11.47 -5.03
C ASN A 113 -7.44 11.12 -3.99
N LYS A 114 -7.65 11.61 -2.78
CA LYS A 114 -6.77 11.41 -1.64
C LYS A 114 -6.71 9.95 -1.23
N ILE A 115 -5.50 9.43 -1.06
CA ILE A 115 -5.24 8.08 -0.59
C ILE A 115 -4.19 8.09 0.52
N LEU A 116 -4.33 7.21 1.49
CA LEU A 116 -3.34 6.99 2.53
C LEU A 116 -2.65 5.63 2.30
N TYR A 117 -1.37 5.66 1.97
CA TYR A 117 -0.54 4.46 1.88
C TYR A 117 -0.05 4.06 3.27
N LEU A 118 -0.21 2.79 3.61
CA LEU A 118 0.31 2.20 4.84
C LEU A 118 1.10 0.93 4.55
N ASP A 119 2.23 0.77 5.22
CA ASP A 119 2.91 -0.52 5.27
C ASP A 119 2.09 -1.51 6.10
N VAL A 120 2.21 -2.79 5.80
CA VAL A 120 1.33 -3.85 6.35
C VAL A 120 1.68 -4.26 7.78
N ASP A 121 2.80 -3.80 8.30
CA ASP A 121 3.29 -4.04 9.67
C ASP A 121 2.96 -2.89 10.64
N ILE A 122 2.00 -2.05 10.26
CA ILE A 122 1.53 -0.92 11.06
C ILE A 122 0.30 -1.33 11.89
N LEU A 123 0.26 -0.86 13.12
CA LEU A 123 -0.88 -0.97 14.02
C LEU A 123 -1.36 0.41 14.48
N LEU A 124 -2.62 0.74 14.19
CA LEU A 124 -3.18 2.03 14.56
C LEU A 124 -3.55 2.04 16.04
N ASN A 125 -3.09 3.06 16.76
CA ASN A 125 -3.39 3.29 18.16
C ASN A 125 -4.46 4.36 18.40
N ARG A 126 -4.74 5.18 17.38
CA ARG A 126 -5.75 6.26 17.38
C ARG A 126 -6.59 6.20 16.11
N ASP A 127 -7.60 7.07 16.05
CA ASP A 127 -8.40 7.24 14.85
C ASP A 127 -7.54 7.68 13.66
N ILE A 128 -7.68 6.95 12.56
CA ILE A 128 -6.93 7.22 11.31
C ILE A 128 -7.38 8.50 10.62
N SER A 129 -8.59 8.99 10.89
CA SER A 129 -9.09 10.25 10.33
C SER A 129 -8.18 11.41 10.65
N LEU A 130 -7.55 11.41 11.85
CA LEU A 130 -6.59 12.43 12.27
C LEU A 130 -5.40 12.55 11.29
N LEU A 131 -4.97 11.43 10.70
CA LEU A 131 -3.91 11.42 9.69
C LEU A 131 -4.48 11.64 8.29
N TYR A 132 -5.62 11.01 7.98
CA TYR A 132 -6.26 11.10 6.68
C TYR A 132 -6.69 12.53 6.33
N GLU A 133 -7.11 13.33 7.32
CA GLU A 133 -7.54 14.71 7.16
C GLU A 133 -6.40 15.74 7.04
N THR A 134 -5.14 15.29 7.06
CA THR A 134 -4.00 16.18 6.81
C THR A 134 -4.24 17.00 5.54
N ASP A 135 -4.14 18.33 5.64
CA ASP A 135 -4.29 19.23 4.50
C ASP A 135 -3.09 19.07 3.54
N LEU A 136 -3.41 18.77 2.29
CA LEU A 136 -2.44 18.63 1.20
C LEU A 136 -2.57 19.78 0.18
N THR A 137 -3.25 20.89 0.53
CA THR A 137 -3.40 22.01 -0.40
C THR A 137 -2.05 22.54 -0.87
N GLY A 138 -1.81 22.46 -2.17
CA GLY A 138 -0.52 22.86 -2.79
C GLY A 138 0.62 21.85 -2.67
N TYR A 139 0.33 20.63 -2.18
CA TYR A 139 1.28 19.52 -2.08
C TYR A 139 0.73 18.28 -2.77
N GLU A 140 1.60 17.55 -3.45
CA GLU A 140 1.25 16.27 -4.08
C GLU A 140 1.18 15.15 -3.06
N TYR A 141 2.04 15.18 -2.02
CA TYR A 141 2.05 14.17 -0.96
C TYR A 141 2.60 14.72 0.37
N ALA A 142 2.27 14.03 1.46
CA ALA A 142 2.92 14.16 2.74
C ALA A 142 3.46 12.79 3.18
N ALA A 143 4.61 12.76 3.83
CA ALA A 143 5.21 11.54 4.31
C ALA A 143 5.72 11.69 5.75
N ALA A 144 5.74 10.58 6.50
CA ALA A 144 6.39 10.53 7.79
C ALA A 144 7.91 10.67 7.60
N ARG A 145 8.52 11.49 8.46
CA ARG A 145 9.98 11.66 8.43
C ARG A 145 10.66 10.39 8.94
N ASP A 146 11.55 9.84 8.13
CA ASP A 146 12.43 8.77 8.55
C ASP A 146 13.53 9.32 9.49
N HIS A 147 13.56 8.84 10.74
CA HIS A 147 14.55 9.23 11.74
C HIS A 147 15.93 8.62 11.49
N TYR A 148 15.99 7.46 10.82
CA TYR A 148 17.23 6.72 10.57
C TYR A 148 17.79 6.98 9.16
N GLY A 149 16.96 7.26 8.20
CA GLY A 149 17.34 7.45 6.78
C GLY A 149 18.42 8.52 6.58
N LYS A 150 18.43 9.55 7.42
CA LYS A 150 19.47 10.60 7.37
C LYS A 150 20.90 10.09 7.55
N TYR A 151 21.09 8.93 8.18
CA TYR A 151 22.41 8.31 8.36
C TYR A 151 22.78 7.39 7.20
N LEU A 152 21.80 7.03 6.36
CA LEU A 152 21.96 6.17 5.21
C LEU A 152 22.09 6.96 3.89
N ILE A 153 21.96 8.31 3.96
CA ILE A 153 22.13 9.16 2.77
C ILE A 153 23.59 9.08 2.33
N ASN A 154 23.82 8.30 1.29
CA ASN A 154 25.11 8.28 0.63
C ASN A 154 25.30 9.63 -0.11
N PRO A 155 26.36 10.39 0.18
CA PRO A 155 26.63 11.67 -0.49
C PRO A 155 26.63 11.59 -2.01
N ASN A 156 26.92 10.40 -2.58
CA ASN A 156 26.92 10.19 -4.02
C ASN A 156 25.51 10.25 -4.65
N TYR A 157 24.42 10.08 -3.88
CA TYR A 157 23.05 10.24 -4.35
C TYR A 157 22.60 11.69 -4.38
N ILE A 158 23.17 12.55 -3.53
CA ILE A 158 22.85 13.99 -3.51
C ILE A 158 23.27 14.68 -4.80
N ASN A 159 24.31 14.17 -5.44
CA ASN A 159 24.84 14.70 -6.70
C ASN A 159 24.16 14.12 -7.96
N ALA A 160 23.24 13.19 -7.82
CA ALA A 160 22.55 12.57 -8.96
C ALA A 160 21.35 13.38 -9.49
N GLY A 161 21.05 14.54 -8.89
CA GLY A 161 20.02 15.45 -9.41
C GLY A 161 18.58 14.90 -9.28
N VAL A 162 18.33 14.03 -8.29
CA VAL A 162 17.02 13.49 -7.98
C VAL A 162 16.51 14.15 -6.70
#